data_4dfcacc506fcbcca9fb46a8da368e40a
#
_entry.id   4dfcacc506fcbcca9fb46a8da368e40a
#
_cell.length_a   1.000
_cell.length_b   1.000
_cell.length_c   1.000
_cell.angle_alpha   90.00
_cell.angle_beta   90.00
_cell.angle_gamma   90.00
#
_symmetry.space_group_name_H-M   'P 1'
#
loop_
_entity.id
_entity.type
_entity.pdbx_description
1 polymer ?
#
loop_
_entity_poly.entity_id
_entity_poly.type
_entity_poly.pdbx_seq_one_letter_code
_entity_poly.pdbx_strand_id
1 'polypeptide(L)'
;MSEQKKKYDMNSPEAKALMEEITHGTFMKEGTMVAFPTCFPGASIPIVADESHITALDATPEGIIYGGTSGHRSHVFVAMFHGATGMVFDLMAIEGATDCAAVCCGKEEVLACVNGWQDGGRIVATKLQPLPYDCIQEWGFERPSFQDYGPAFRGETIIHAVAEPASDTVIGITSGHLFSADPASSRIETLGEVPGSGRIARTASGSIVGLDGDSHLWSYAPRTRSLRRRAYVLPDGNWGKAPLLWARERQTGLLYTADGEGGLFSFDEGKGFSRPLGRTALKPVGPMAVTFDGRVFGFCGPELAKMFCYDPAAGQVSNLGVALSVIEHRRYGYVFGDAVTGRDGQIIFGENDNLGHLWLYFPKIKSAGQGRPDRPPHVL
;
A
#
# COMPACT_ATOMS: atom_id res chain seq x y z
N MET A 1 36.84 2.20 -2.47
CA MET A 1 36.85 0.81 -2.98
C MET A 1 35.79 0.76 -4.08
N SER A 2 36.21 0.58 -5.34
CA SER A 2 35.27 0.53 -6.47
C SER A 2 34.47 -0.76 -6.42
N GLU A 3 33.16 -0.67 -6.23
CA GLU A 3 32.27 -1.79 -6.48
C GLU A 3 32.38 -2.16 -7.97
N GLN A 4 32.99 -3.31 -8.24
CA GLN A 4 32.95 -3.91 -9.56
C GLN A 4 31.48 -4.22 -9.88
N LYS A 5 30.86 -3.44 -10.79
CA LYS A 5 29.57 -3.78 -11.39
C LYS A 5 29.67 -5.21 -11.94
N LYS A 6 28.97 -6.16 -11.33
CA LYS A 6 28.84 -7.52 -11.83
C LYS A 6 28.34 -7.44 -13.28
N LYS A 7 29.18 -7.83 -14.21
CA LYS A 7 28.80 -7.87 -15.63
C LYS A 7 27.87 -9.05 -15.81
N TYR A 8 26.58 -8.82 -16.02
CA TYR A 8 25.63 -9.88 -16.28
C TYR A 8 25.96 -10.55 -17.62
N ASP A 9 26.15 -11.84 -17.61
CA ASP A 9 26.26 -12.62 -18.82
C ASP A 9 24.86 -12.87 -19.40
N MET A 10 24.50 -12.10 -20.43
CA MET A 10 23.20 -12.20 -21.11
C MET A 10 22.97 -13.55 -21.79
N ASN A 11 24.01 -14.38 -21.95
CA ASN A 11 23.91 -15.72 -22.49
C ASN A 11 23.73 -16.81 -21.43
N SER A 12 23.80 -16.45 -20.16
CA SER A 12 23.57 -17.40 -19.06
C SER A 12 22.16 -17.98 -19.11
N PRO A 13 21.95 -19.22 -18.63
CA PRO A 13 20.61 -19.81 -18.55
C PRO A 13 19.64 -18.95 -17.70
N GLU A 14 20.14 -18.32 -16.64
CA GLU A 14 19.38 -17.47 -15.74
C GLU A 14 18.93 -16.19 -16.46
N ALA A 15 19.81 -15.53 -17.23
CA ALA A 15 19.48 -14.34 -18.00
C ALA A 15 18.44 -14.67 -19.10
N LYS A 16 18.59 -15.82 -19.79
CA LYS A 16 17.63 -16.29 -20.78
C LYS A 16 16.26 -16.57 -20.15
N ALA A 17 16.22 -17.27 -19.02
CA ALA A 17 14.97 -17.55 -18.30
C ALA A 17 14.29 -16.27 -17.84
N LEU A 18 15.04 -15.27 -17.35
CA LEU A 18 14.53 -13.98 -16.97
C LEU A 18 13.98 -13.21 -18.19
N MET A 19 14.68 -13.22 -19.31
CA MET A 19 14.21 -12.57 -20.55
C MET A 19 12.94 -13.22 -21.08
N GLU A 20 12.81 -14.55 -21.00
CA GLU A 20 11.59 -15.25 -21.38
C GLU A 20 10.43 -14.90 -20.42
N GLU A 21 10.69 -14.82 -19.13
CA GLU A 21 9.71 -14.40 -18.13
C GLU A 21 9.24 -12.96 -18.36
N ILE A 22 10.15 -12.03 -18.67
CA ILE A 22 9.80 -10.64 -19.02
C ILE A 22 8.98 -10.60 -20.32
N THR A 23 9.34 -11.40 -21.31
CA THR A 23 8.69 -11.37 -22.63
C THR A 23 7.32 -12.07 -22.62
N HIS A 24 7.18 -13.13 -21.84
CA HIS A 24 6.01 -14.01 -21.83
C HIS A 24 5.39 -14.19 -20.44
N GLY A 25 5.57 -13.21 -19.55
CA GLY A 25 5.09 -13.27 -18.17
C GLY A 25 3.64 -13.72 -18.04
N THR A 26 3.39 -14.60 -17.08
CA THR A 26 2.07 -15.23 -16.88
C THR A 26 1.03 -14.27 -16.32
N PHE A 27 1.43 -13.11 -15.79
CA PHE A 27 0.47 -12.12 -15.29
C PHE A 27 -0.49 -11.64 -16.38
N MET A 28 -0.07 -11.57 -17.64
CA MET A 28 -0.93 -11.23 -18.78
C MET A 28 -2.03 -12.24 -19.02
N LYS A 29 -1.88 -13.48 -18.58
CA LYS A 29 -2.93 -14.52 -18.65
C LYS A 29 -4.01 -14.26 -17.60
N GLU A 30 -3.63 -13.73 -16.44
CA GLU A 30 -4.52 -13.46 -15.31
C GLU A 30 -5.07 -12.03 -15.29
N GLY A 31 -4.53 -11.11 -16.08
CA GLY A 31 -4.96 -9.73 -16.13
C GLY A 31 -4.18 -8.87 -17.11
N THR A 32 -4.38 -7.57 -17.01
CA THR A 32 -3.67 -6.55 -17.79
C THR A 32 -3.08 -5.52 -16.84
N MET A 33 -1.85 -5.09 -17.09
CA MET A 33 -1.15 -4.12 -16.27
C MET A 33 -0.72 -2.91 -17.09
N VAL A 34 -0.95 -1.73 -16.53
CA VAL A 34 -0.62 -0.44 -17.12
C VAL A 34 0.18 0.36 -16.11
N ALA A 35 1.38 0.82 -16.49
CA ALA A 35 2.12 1.81 -15.72
C ALA A 35 1.62 3.21 -16.08
N PHE A 36 1.32 4.02 -15.08
CA PHE A 36 0.87 5.39 -15.22
C PHE A 36 1.86 6.33 -14.52
N PRO A 37 2.50 7.26 -15.25
CA PRO A 37 3.55 8.09 -14.68
C PRO A 37 3.02 9.08 -13.65
N THR A 38 3.79 9.32 -12.61
CA THR A 38 3.56 10.41 -11.65
C THR A 38 4.49 11.61 -11.91
N CYS A 39 5.47 11.42 -12.79
CA CYS A 39 6.45 12.41 -13.18
C CYS A 39 6.19 12.94 -14.60
N PHE A 40 6.92 13.99 -14.99
CA PHE A 40 6.91 14.47 -16.39
C PHE A 40 7.71 13.50 -17.30
N PRO A 41 7.25 13.22 -18.53
CA PRO A 41 5.96 13.61 -19.11
C PRO A 41 4.87 12.60 -18.75
N GLY A 42 3.66 13.02 -18.53
CA GLY A 42 2.50 12.12 -18.39
C GLY A 42 1.59 12.42 -17.22
N ALA A 43 2.11 13.01 -16.15
CA ALA A 43 1.27 13.53 -15.07
C ALA A 43 0.73 14.92 -15.43
N SER A 44 -0.46 15.24 -14.96
CA SER A 44 -1.08 16.56 -15.17
C SER A 44 -0.36 17.65 -14.39
N ILE A 45 -0.02 17.36 -13.13
CA ILE A 45 0.93 18.16 -12.34
C ILE A 45 1.98 17.16 -11.81
N PRO A 46 3.18 17.14 -12.41
CA PRO A 46 4.16 16.10 -12.15
C PRO A 46 4.91 16.30 -10.83
N ILE A 47 5.24 15.17 -10.19
CA ILE A 47 6.21 15.10 -9.10
C ILE A 47 7.62 15.11 -9.69
N VAL A 48 8.56 15.64 -8.96
CA VAL A 48 10.00 15.62 -9.36
C VAL A 48 10.53 14.18 -9.30
N ALA A 49 11.31 13.78 -10.28
CA ALA A 49 11.70 12.38 -10.48
C ALA A 49 12.40 11.72 -9.28
N ASP A 50 13.33 12.43 -8.64
CA ASP A 50 14.08 11.94 -7.46
C ASP A 50 13.31 12.09 -6.14
N GLU A 51 12.05 12.52 -6.20
CA GLU A 51 11.11 12.68 -5.10
C GLU A 51 9.85 11.81 -5.27
N SER A 52 9.88 10.89 -6.23
CA SER A 52 8.70 10.15 -6.68
C SER A 52 8.62 8.70 -6.24
N HIS A 53 9.42 8.29 -5.26
CA HIS A 53 9.33 6.96 -4.64
C HIS A 53 7.99 6.81 -3.93
N ILE A 54 7.04 6.06 -4.50
CA ILE A 54 5.71 5.91 -3.91
C ILE A 54 5.78 4.90 -2.76
N THR A 55 5.60 5.38 -1.54
CA THR A 55 5.74 4.59 -0.31
C THR A 55 4.43 4.39 0.44
N ALA A 56 3.40 5.19 0.14
CA ALA A 56 2.10 5.11 0.78
C ALA A 56 0.97 5.35 -0.24
N LEU A 57 -0.09 4.55 -0.14
CA LEU A 57 -1.31 4.67 -0.94
C LEU A 57 -2.55 4.43 -0.07
N ASP A 58 -3.59 5.19 -0.31
CA ASP A 58 -4.93 4.90 0.18
C ASP A 58 -5.98 5.33 -0.87
N ALA A 59 -7.20 4.82 -0.73
CA ALA A 59 -8.28 5.09 -1.67
C ALA A 59 -9.57 5.48 -0.95
N THR A 60 -10.20 6.54 -1.43
CA THR A 60 -11.55 6.87 -0.97
C THR A 60 -12.57 5.84 -1.46
N PRO A 61 -13.75 5.75 -0.83
CA PRO A 61 -14.84 4.89 -1.32
C PRO A 61 -15.23 5.17 -2.78
N GLU A 62 -15.11 6.40 -3.24
CA GLU A 62 -15.40 6.86 -4.60
C GLU A 62 -14.33 6.44 -5.62
N GLY A 63 -13.18 5.97 -5.14
CA GLY A 63 -12.08 5.47 -5.97
C GLY A 63 -11.02 6.52 -6.33
N ILE A 64 -11.00 7.64 -5.62
CA ILE A 64 -9.89 8.59 -5.69
C ILE A 64 -8.72 7.99 -4.92
N ILE A 65 -7.55 7.99 -5.52
CA ILE A 65 -6.32 7.49 -4.92
C ILE A 65 -5.52 8.66 -4.37
N TYR A 66 -5.16 8.60 -3.12
CA TYR A 66 -4.18 9.48 -2.53
C TYR A 66 -2.89 8.71 -2.30
N GLY A 67 -1.76 9.36 -2.56
CA GLY A 67 -0.47 8.74 -2.34
C GLY A 67 0.53 9.70 -1.72
N GLY A 68 1.51 9.10 -1.08
CA GLY A 68 2.65 9.78 -0.52
C GLY A 68 3.94 9.24 -1.11
N THR A 69 4.91 10.13 -1.31
CA THR A 69 6.22 9.77 -1.85
C THR A 69 7.32 10.00 -0.84
N SER A 70 8.45 9.34 -1.09
CA SER A 70 9.71 9.54 -0.38
C SER A 70 10.79 9.94 -1.38
N GLY A 71 11.86 10.55 -0.90
CA GLY A 71 12.98 11.01 -1.70
C GLY A 71 13.67 12.23 -1.07
N HIS A 72 14.17 13.11 -1.91
CA HIS A 72 14.76 14.36 -1.41
C HIS A 72 13.74 15.21 -0.64
N ARG A 73 12.50 15.23 -1.11
CA ARG A 73 11.32 15.73 -0.38
C ARG A 73 10.19 14.70 -0.48
N SER A 74 9.28 14.74 0.47
CA SER A 74 8.04 13.97 0.42
C SER A 74 6.94 14.81 -0.23
N HIS A 75 6.17 14.17 -1.13
CA HIS A 75 5.01 14.78 -1.76
C HIS A 75 3.74 14.03 -1.34
N VAL A 76 2.63 14.75 -1.32
CA VAL A 76 1.28 14.18 -1.33
C VAL A 76 0.67 14.46 -2.70
N PHE A 77 0.13 13.42 -3.33
CA PHE A 77 -0.51 13.52 -4.63
C PHE A 77 -1.89 12.90 -4.62
N VAL A 78 -2.71 13.28 -5.59
CA VAL A 78 -3.98 12.64 -5.89
C VAL A 78 -3.98 12.07 -7.30
N ALA A 79 -4.56 10.90 -7.46
CA ALA A 79 -4.73 10.25 -8.76
C ALA A 79 -6.16 9.76 -8.93
N MET A 80 -6.68 9.90 -10.13
CA MET A 80 -8.00 9.44 -10.50
C MET A 80 -7.91 8.66 -11.80
N PHE A 81 -8.54 7.49 -11.79
CA PHE A 81 -8.52 6.60 -12.92
C PHE A 81 -9.93 6.26 -13.38
N HIS A 82 -10.11 6.32 -14.70
CA HIS A 82 -11.29 5.80 -15.38
C HIS A 82 -10.82 4.75 -16.39
N GLY A 83 -10.96 3.50 -16.04
CA GLY A 83 -10.32 2.40 -16.75
C GLY A 83 -8.78 2.52 -16.71
N ALA A 84 -8.14 2.48 -17.86
CA ALA A 84 -6.69 2.59 -18.01
C ALA A 84 -6.19 4.03 -18.23
N THR A 85 -7.09 5.01 -18.27
CA THR A 85 -6.76 6.43 -18.37
C THR A 85 -6.92 7.11 -17.03
N GLY A 86 -6.22 8.20 -16.82
CA GLY A 86 -6.30 8.90 -15.55
C GLY A 86 -5.51 10.18 -15.51
N MET A 87 -5.46 10.74 -14.32
CA MET A 87 -4.72 11.97 -14.05
C MET A 87 -4.03 11.83 -12.70
N VAL A 88 -2.85 12.42 -12.61
CA VAL A 88 -2.09 12.55 -11.38
C VAL A 88 -1.78 14.02 -11.15
N PHE A 89 -2.05 14.49 -9.96
CA PHE A 89 -1.77 15.85 -9.52
C PHE A 89 -0.92 15.83 -8.27
N ASP A 90 0.28 16.38 -8.35
CA ASP A 90 1.06 16.72 -7.17
C ASP A 90 0.33 17.83 -6.39
N LEU A 91 -0.16 17.49 -5.21
CA LEU A 91 -0.84 18.44 -4.34
C LEU A 91 0.14 19.35 -3.64
N MET A 92 1.20 18.78 -3.08
CA MET A 92 2.21 19.53 -2.34
C MET A 92 3.47 18.72 -2.06
N ALA A 93 4.63 19.38 -2.21
CA ALA A 93 5.87 18.98 -1.53
C ALA A 93 5.82 19.47 -0.08
N ILE A 94 6.04 18.59 0.87
CA ILE A 94 6.01 18.94 2.30
C ILE A 94 7.42 19.33 2.72
N GLU A 95 7.59 20.61 3.05
CA GLU A 95 8.89 21.15 3.45
C GLU A 95 9.42 20.47 4.71
N GLY A 96 10.66 19.98 4.64
CA GLY A 96 11.31 19.26 5.74
C GLY A 96 10.99 17.77 5.82
N ALA A 97 10.01 17.27 5.06
CA ALA A 97 9.73 15.84 4.97
C ALA A 97 10.53 15.17 3.87
N THR A 98 11.03 13.97 4.14
CA THR A 98 11.76 13.14 3.18
C THR A 98 11.14 11.76 2.99
N ASP A 99 10.17 11.40 3.82
CA ASP A 99 9.51 10.09 3.78
C ASP A 99 8.03 10.22 4.13
N CYS A 100 7.19 9.50 3.41
CA CYS A 100 5.77 9.34 3.72
C CYS A 100 5.51 7.89 4.16
N ALA A 101 5.27 7.72 5.45
CA ALA A 101 5.05 6.42 6.06
C ALA A 101 3.62 5.87 5.84
N ALA A 102 2.64 6.76 5.71
CA ALA A 102 1.25 6.40 5.43
C ALA A 102 0.46 7.59 4.89
N VAL A 103 -0.56 7.29 4.09
CA VAL A 103 -1.65 8.21 3.74
C VAL A 103 -2.95 7.55 4.21
N CYS A 104 -3.85 8.33 4.79
CA CYS A 104 -5.12 7.84 5.32
C CYS A 104 -6.27 8.74 4.85
N CYS A 105 -7.20 8.19 4.10
CA CYS A 105 -8.39 8.89 3.65
C CYS A 105 -9.48 8.81 4.74
N GLY A 106 -9.82 9.95 5.34
CA GLY A 106 -10.98 10.13 6.20
C GLY A 106 -12.26 10.44 5.38
N LYS A 107 -13.29 10.95 6.06
CA LYS A 107 -14.54 11.34 5.39
C LYS A 107 -14.42 12.65 4.63
N GLU A 108 -13.73 13.64 5.18
CA GLU A 108 -13.59 14.98 4.61
C GLU A 108 -12.13 15.38 4.35
N GLU A 109 -11.19 14.69 4.99
CA GLU A 109 -9.76 15.00 4.92
C GLU A 109 -8.92 13.77 4.60
N VAL A 110 -7.77 14.02 3.98
CA VAL A 110 -6.69 13.07 3.87
C VAL A 110 -5.56 13.50 4.80
N LEU A 111 -5.04 12.55 5.57
CA LEU A 111 -3.92 12.73 6.46
C LEU A 111 -2.71 11.99 5.91
N ALA A 112 -1.57 12.70 5.82
CA ALA A 112 -0.29 12.10 5.49
C ALA A 112 0.60 12.08 6.74
N CYS A 113 1.15 10.92 7.04
CA CYS A 113 2.10 10.68 8.11
C CYS A 113 3.51 10.74 7.52
N VAL A 114 4.26 11.77 7.85
CA VAL A 114 5.52 12.09 7.19
C VAL A 114 6.67 12.21 8.18
N ASN A 115 7.87 11.86 7.74
CA ASN A 115 9.11 11.90 8.51
C ASN A 115 10.14 12.81 7.82
N GLY A 116 11.09 13.31 8.61
CA GLY A 116 12.18 14.16 8.10
C GLY A 116 12.75 15.10 9.16
N TRP A 117 11.97 15.44 10.18
CA TRP A 117 12.39 16.36 11.24
C TRP A 117 13.04 15.65 12.42
N GLN A 118 13.96 16.34 13.08
CA GLN A 118 14.62 15.81 14.29
C GLN A 118 13.68 15.69 15.50
N ASP A 119 12.61 16.48 15.55
CA ASP A 119 11.63 16.47 16.62
C ASP A 119 10.55 15.37 16.49
N GLY A 120 10.62 14.57 15.44
CA GLY A 120 9.74 13.41 15.20
C GLY A 120 8.96 13.50 13.90
N GLY A 121 8.30 12.39 13.55
CA GLY A 121 7.38 12.33 12.42
C GLY A 121 6.11 13.12 12.68
N ARG A 122 5.58 13.79 11.63
CA ARG A 122 4.45 14.71 11.72
C ARG A 122 3.24 14.21 10.96
N ILE A 123 2.09 14.74 11.33
CA ILE A 123 0.84 14.52 10.60
C ILE A 123 0.46 15.82 9.93
N VAL A 124 0.28 15.77 8.62
CA VAL A 124 -0.23 16.87 7.83
C VAL A 124 -1.54 16.47 7.18
N ALA A 125 -2.51 17.36 7.17
CA ALA A 125 -3.84 17.09 6.65
C ALA A 125 -4.26 18.12 5.61
N THR A 126 -5.05 17.67 4.64
CA THR A 126 -5.76 18.54 3.70
C THR A 126 -7.13 17.99 3.42
N LYS A 127 -8.04 18.85 2.95
CA LYS A 127 -9.39 18.41 2.54
C LYS A 127 -9.30 17.47 1.35
N LEU A 128 -10.20 16.49 1.33
CA LEU A 128 -10.41 15.65 0.15
C LEU A 128 -10.77 16.54 -1.03
N GLN A 129 -10.12 16.32 -2.15
CA GLN A 129 -10.37 17.08 -3.36
C GLN A 129 -11.70 16.65 -3.94
N PRO A 130 -12.56 17.58 -4.35
CA PRO A 130 -13.75 17.24 -5.13
C PRO A 130 -13.32 16.53 -6.41
N LEU A 131 -14.15 15.64 -6.94
CA LEU A 131 -13.88 14.96 -8.20
C LEU A 131 -13.71 16.01 -9.30
N PRO A 132 -12.52 16.18 -9.89
CA PRO A 132 -12.23 17.33 -10.74
C PRO A 132 -12.50 17.06 -12.22
N TYR A 133 -13.56 16.31 -12.56
CA TYR A 133 -13.96 16.30 -13.96
C TYR A 133 -14.24 17.72 -14.48
N ASP A 134 -14.67 18.61 -13.61
CA ASP A 134 -14.91 20.03 -13.96
C ASP A 134 -13.61 20.87 -13.91
N CYS A 135 -12.63 20.49 -13.11
CA CYS A 135 -11.34 21.22 -13.02
C CYS A 135 -10.42 21.04 -14.23
N ILE A 136 -10.65 20.01 -15.07
CA ILE A 136 -9.82 19.75 -16.26
C ILE A 136 -10.07 20.82 -17.34
N GLN A 137 -11.25 21.40 -17.40
CA GLN A 137 -11.62 22.41 -18.39
C GLN A 137 -11.15 23.81 -18.00
N GLU A 138 -10.93 24.05 -16.74
CA GLU A 138 -10.41 25.32 -16.23
C GLU A 138 -8.99 25.12 -15.75
N TRP A 139 -8.02 25.66 -16.43
CA TRP A 139 -6.57 25.62 -16.16
C TRP A 139 -6.17 26.30 -14.82
N GLY A 140 -6.94 26.06 -13.77
CA GLY A 140 -6.85 26.70 -12.47
C GLY A 140 -6.99 25.69 -11.31
N PHE A 141 -6.29 24.54 -11.35
CA PHE A 141 -6.18 23.69 -10.16
C PHE A 141 -5.47 24.49 -9.05
N GLU A 142 -6.24 24.96 -8.09
CA GLU A 142 -5.69 25.58 -6.89
C GLU A 142 -5.15 24.46 -5.98
N ARG A 143 -3.85 24.52 -5.71
CA ARG A 143 -3.24 23.59 -4.74
C ARG A 143 -3.92 23.77 -3.39
N PRO A 144 -4.35 22.67 -2.74
CA PRO A 144 -4.99 22.78 -1.44
C PRO A 144 -3.97 23.23 -0.38
N SER A 145 -4.48 23.88 0.66
CA SER A 145 -3.68 24.16 1.84
C SER A 145 -3.54 22.91 2.71
N PHE A 146 -2.38 22.71 3.31
CA PHE A 146 -2.13 21.65 4.27
C PHE A 146 -2.03 22.26 5.68
N GLN A 147 -2.61 21.57 6.64
CA GLN A 147 -2.51 21.89 8.06
C GLN A 147 -1.54 20.91 8.73
N ASP A 148 -0.54 21.43 9.42
CA ASP A 148 0.39 20.64 10.24
C ASP A 148 -0.20 20.47 11.64
N TYR A 149 -0.48 19.23 12.05
CA TYR A 149 -0.95 18.90 13.41
C TYR A 149 0.21 18.79 14.41
N GLY A 150 1.45 18.77 13.91
CA GLY A 150 2.66 18.60 14.71
C GLY A 150 3.14 17.16 14.81
N PRO A 151 4.13 16.90 15.67
CA PRO A 151 4.73 15.58 15.82
C PRO A 151 3.76 14.59 16.47
N ALA A 152 3.69 13.38 15.90
CA ALA A 152 2.90 12.29 16.47
C ALA A 152 3.40 11.88 17.86
N PHE A 153 4.70 11.84 18.02
CA PHE A 153 5.40 11.70 19.29
C PHE A 153 6.80 12.33 19.15
N ARG A 154 7.21 13.10 20.15
CA ARG A 154 8.48 13.83 20.08
C ARG A 154 9.68 12.88 20.00
N GLY A 155 10.53 13.12 19.01
CA GLY A 155 11.77 12.37 18.79
C GLY A 155 11.57 10.98 18.17
N GLU A 156 10.34 10.61 17.79
CA GLU A 156 10.06 9.32 17.16
C GLU A 156 9.59 9.49 15.73
N THR A 157 10.01 8.56 14.85
CA THR A 157 9.52 8.46 13.49
C THR A 157 8.19 7.72 13.44
N ILE A 158 7.29 8.14 12.58
CA ILE A 158 6.08 7.40 12.29
C ILE A 158 6.44 6.20 11.41
N ILE A 159 5.95 5.02 11.77
CA ILE A 159 6.19 3.79 11.01
C ILE A 159 5.04 3.48 10.06
N HIS A 160 3.80 3.62 10.54
CA HIS A 160 2.60 3.39 9.72
C HIS A 160 1.36 3.94 10.42
N ALA A 161 0.29 4.16 9.63
CA ALA A 161 -1.02 4.53 10.15
C ALA A 161 -2.13 3.93 9.26
N VAL A 162 -3.34 3.86 9.82
CA VAL A 162 -4.55 3.40 9.12
C VAL A 162 -5.74 4.26 9.53
N ALA A 163 -6.66 4.49 8.60
CA ALA A 163 -7.92 5.14 8.90
C ALA A 163 -8.84 4.23 9.74
N GLU A 164 -9.51 4.81 10.73
CA GLU A 164 -10.60 4.19 11.50
C GLU A 164 -11.93 4.91 11.20
N PRO A 165 -12.72 4.40 10.24
CA PRO A 165 -13.88 5.11 9.71
C PRO A 165 -15.03 5.30 10.70
N ALA A 166 -15.13 4.47 11.77
CA ALA A 166 -16.23 4.57 12.72
C ALA A 166 -16.12 5.83 13.58
N SER A 167 -14.91 6.21 13.97
CA SER A 167 -14.62 7.44 14.71
C SER A 167 -14.11 8.58 13.82
N ASP A 168 -13.86 8.31 12.54
CA ASP A 168 -13.23 9.22 11.60
C ASP A 168 -11.87 9.73 12.09
N THR A 169 -11.08 8.83 12.67
CA THR A 169 -9.74 9.10 13.19
C THR A 169 -8.69 8.30 12.44
N VAL A 170 -7.46 8.70 12.57
CA VAL A 170 -6.30 7.92 12.11
C VAL A 170 -5.62 7.31 13.32
N ILE A 171 -5.37 6.01 13.29
CA ILE A 171 -4.59 5.30 14.30
C ILE A 171 -3.24 4.95 13.69
N GLY A 172 -2.16 5.34 14.36
CA GLY A 172 -0.81 5.11 13.85
C GLY A 172 0.15 4.65 14.93
N ILE A 173 1.31 4.19 14.50
CA ILE A 173 2.43 3.83 15.35
C ILE A 173 3.67 4.64 14.99
N THR A 174 4.38 5.06 16.01
CA THR A 174 5.75 5.54 15.92
C THR A 174 6.73 4.42 16.26
N SER A 175 8.01 4.72 16.37
CA SER A 175 9.02 3.74 16.78
C SER A 175 8.80 3.14 18.17
N GLY A 176 7.98 3.75 19.04
CA GLY A 176 7.71 3.25 20.40
C GLY A 176 6.27 3.40 20.88
N HIS A 177 5.42 4.16 20.18
CA HIS A 177 4.10 4.51 20.69
C HIS A 177 2.99 4.30 19.66
N LEU A 178 1.81 3.97 20.19
CA LEU A 178 0.54 4.03 19.49
C LEU A 178 -0.08 5.40 19.68
N PHE A 179 -0.57 6.02 18.63
CA PHE A 179 -1.25 7.31 18.67
C PHE A 179 -2.56 7.31 17.90
N SER A 180 -3.41 8.29 18.17
CA SER A 180 -4.54 8.65 17.31
C SER A 180 -4.43 10.11 16.90
N ALA A 181 -4.88 10.40 15.68
CA ALA A 181 -5.06 11.75 15.17
C ALA A 181 -6.54 11.94 14.81
N ASP A 182 -7.13 13.01 15.34
CA ASP A 182 -8.53 13.37 15.11
C ASP A 182 -8.58 14.58 14.17
N PRO A 183 -9.06 14.41 12.93
CA PRO A 183 -9.19 15.48 11.96
C PRO A 183 -10.08 16.63 12.46
N ALA A 184 -11.19 16.32 13.12
CA ALA A 184 -12.16 17.32 13.55
C ALA A 184 -11.59 18.33 14.55
N SER A 185 -10.63 17.91 15.36
CA SER A 185 -10.00 18.76 16.37
C SER A 185 -8.52 19.08 16.11
N SER A 186 -7.93 18.49 15.07
CA SER A 186 -6.50 18.54 14.74
C SER A 186 -5.61 18.12 15.92
N ARG A 187 -6.12 17.20 16.75
CA ARG A 187 -5.43 16.73 17.95
C ARG A 187 -4.80 15.37 17.73
N ILE A 188 -3.60 15.24 18.27
CA ILE A 188 -2.89 13.97 18.37
C ILE A 188 -2.89 13.53 19.83
N GLU A 189 -3.20 12.26 20.07
CA GLU A 189 -3.22 11.67 21.40
C GLU A 189 -2.38 10.39 21.42
N THR A 190 -1.54 10.24 22.43
CA THR A 190 -0.82 8.98 22.68
C THR A 190 -1.75 7.99 23.36
N LEU A 191 -1.86 6.79 22.80
CA LEU A 191 -2.76 5.72 23.27
C LEU A 191 -2.05 4.65 24.11
N GLY A 192 -0.74 4.54 24.00
CA GLY A 192 0.07 3.59 24.75
C GLY A 192 1.40 3.25 24.09
N GLU A 193 2.21 2.45 24.76
CA GLU A 193 3.50 1.99 24.27
C GLU A 193 3.33 0.68 23.49
N VAL A 194 3.89 0.63 22.28
CA VAL A 194 3.93 -0.56 21.41
C VAL A 194 5.26 -0.59 20.69
N PRO A 195 5.77 -1.79 20.28
CA PRO A 195 6.92 -1.85 19.40
C PRO A 195 6.57 -1.23 18.05
N GLY A 196 7.36 -0.29 17.58
CA GLY A 196 7.25 0.31 16.26
C GLY A 196 7.91 -0.56 15.20
N SER A 197 7.23 -1.60 14.76
CA SER A 197 7.77 -2.55 13.79
C SER A 197 6.70 -2.99 12.81
N GLY A 198 6.99 -2.85 11.52
CA GLY A 198 6.10 -3.24 10.44
C GLY A 198 4.84 -2.35 10.32
N ARG A 199 3.98 -2.71 9.39
CA ARG A 199 2.70 -2.03 9.20
C ARG A 199 1.64 -2.58 10.16
N ILE A 200 0.69 -1.74 10.51
CA ILE A 200 -0.51 -2.11 11.27
C ILE A 200 -1.69 -2.33 10.33
N ALA A 201 -2.69 -3.07 10.79
CA ALA A 201 -3.90 -3.31 10.01
C ALA A 201 -5.16 -3.23 10.86
N ARG A 202 -6.26 -2.87 10.22
CA ARG A 202 -7.59 -2.86 10.81
C ARG A 202 -8.30 -4.18 10.55
N THR A 203 -8.76 -4.84 11.61
CA THR A 203 -9.53 -6.09 11.55
C THR A 203 -10.99 -5.86 11.15
N ALA A 204 -11.76 -6.94 11.03
CA ALA A 204 -13.19 -6.88 10.74
C ALA A 204 -13.99 -6.14 11.82
N SER A 205 -13.63 -6.28 13.09
CA SER A 205 -14.31 -5.62 14.22
C SER A 205 -13.97 -4.12 14.35
N GLY A 206 -12.95 -3.65 13.61
CA GLY A 206 -12.39 -2.31 13.74
C GLY A 206 -11.21 -2.22 14.72
N SER A 207 -10.81 -3.32 15.36
CA SER A 207 -9.58 -3.36 16.14
C SER A 207 -8.36 -3.16 15.23
N ILE A 208 -7.31 -2.57 15.78
CA ILE A 208 -6.02 -2.40 15.08
C ILE A 208 -5.05 -3.43 15.63
N VAL A 209 -4.31 -4.07 14.76
CA VAL A 209 -3.28 -5.06 15.11
C VAL A 209 -1.93 -4.67 14.54
N GLY A 210 -0.88 -5.00 15.27
CA GLY A 210 0.50 -4.79 14.86
C GLY A 210 1.45 -5.76 15.55
N LEU A 211 2.69 -5.80 15.11
CA LEU A 211 3.69 -6.74 15.59
C LEU A 211 4.10 -6.43 17.04
N ASP A 212 4.10 -7.45 17.90
CA ASP A 212 4.56 -7.39 19.29
C ASP A 212 5.76 -8.33 19.49
N GLY A 213 6.92 -7.89 19.02
CA GLY A 213 8.12 -8.73 18.94
C GLY A 213 8.01 -9.81 17.86
N ASP A 214 8.78 -10.87 17.98
CA ASP A 214 8.94 -11.87 16.92
C ASP A 214 7.89 -12.99 16.96
N SER A 215 6.97 -12.98 17.92
CA SER A 215 6.09 -14.12 18.18
C SER A 215 4.63 -13.77 18.45
N HIS A 216 4.28 -12.49 18.53
CA HIS A 216 2.91 -12.09 18.84
C HIS A 216 2.49 -10.84 18.07
N LEU A 217 1.18 -10.62 17.98
CA LEU A 217 0.59 -9.34 17.67
C LEU A 217 0.04 -8.69 18.96
N TRP A 218 0.16 -7.38 19.04
CA TRP A 218 -0.69 -6.59 19.94
C TRP A 218 -2.01 -6.26 19.25
N SER A 219 -3.02 -5.89 20.03
CA SER A 219 -4.32 -5.44 19.52
C SER A 219 -4.81 -4.22 20.30
N TYR A 220 -5.32 -3.24 19.58
CA TYR A 220 -5.98 -2.06 20.14
C TYR A 220 -7.43 -1.98 19.66
N ALA A 221 -8.36 -1.85 20.60
CA ALA A 221 -9.79 -1.70 20.33
C ALA A 221 -10.20 -0.22 20.48
N PRO A 222 -10.42 0.55 19.40
CA PRO A 222 -10.72 1.98 19.47
C PRO A 222 -11.97 2.31 20.31
N ARG A 223 -13.03 1.50 20.21
CA ARG A 223 -14.30 1.71 20.92
C ARG A 223 -14.17 1.68 22.44
N THR A 224 -13.30 0.82 22.96
CA THR A 224 -13.06 0.66 24.41
C THR A 224 -11.76 1.28 24.84
N ARG A 225 -10.96 1.81 23.91
CA ARG A 225 -9.62 2.36 24.13
C ARG A 225 -8.68 1.39 24.85
N SER A 226 -8.84 0.10 24.54
CA SER A 226 -8.13 -0.98 25.22
C SER A 226 -6.98 -1.50 24.37
N LEU A 227 -5.76 -1.39 24.87
CA LEU A 227 -4.54 -1.95 24.28
C LEU A 227 -4.22 -3.28 24.96
N ARG A 228 -4.09 -4.34 24.19
CA ARG A 228 -3.70 -5.68 24.64
C ARG A 228 -2.38 -6.06 24.00
N ARG A 229 -1.36 -6.22 24.81
CA ARG A 229 -0.06 -6.74 24.38
C ARG A 229 -0.13 -8.26 24.23
N ARG A 230 0.63 -8.81 23.31
CA ARG A 230 0.69 -10.26 23.03
C ARG A 230 -0.69 -10.87 22.84
N ALA A 231 -1.55 -10.18 22.11
CA ALA A 231 -2.96 -10.54 21.96
C ALA A 231 -3.15 -11.82 21.13
N TYR A 232 -2.30 -12.02 20.12
CA TYR A 232 -2.35 -13.18 19.21
C TYR A 232 -0.96 -13.74 19.01
N VAL A 233 -0.86 -15.07 18.98
CA VAL A 233 0.40 -15.78 18.69
C VAL A 233 0.58 -15.84 17.19
N LEU A 234 1.78 -15.50 16.72
CA LEU A 234 2.19 -15.69 15.34
C LEU A 234 2.45 -17.18 15.07
N PRO A 235 2.14 -17.69 13.86
CA PRO A 235 2.53 -19.04 13.46
C PRO A 235 4.04 -19.21 13.45
N ASP A 236 4.51 -20.45 13.44
CA ASP A 236 5.93 -20.74 13.20
C ASP A 236 6.36 -20.11 11.88
N GLY A 237 7.40 -19.28 11.93
CA GLY A 237 7.87 -18.51 10.78
C GLY A 237 8.97 -17.53 11.16
N ASN A 238 9.42 -16.75 10.19
CA ASN A 238 10.50 -15.78 10.36
C ASN A 238 9.91 -14.35 10.34
N TRP A 239 9.30 -13.91 11.43
CA TRP A 239 8.51 -12.66 11.49
C TRP A 239 9.45 -11.51 11.87
N GLY A 240 10.30 -11.18 12.18
CA GLY A 240 11.05 -9.97 12.57
C GLY A 240 12.08 -9.51 11.55
N LYS A 241 12.31 -10.28 10.47
CA LYS A 241 13.38 -9.97 9.49
C LYS A 241 12.93 -9.17 8.27
N ALA A 242 11.65 -9.04 8.08
CA ALA A 242 11.06 -8.20 7.05
C ALA A 242 9.93 -7.37 7.64
N PRO A 243 9.61 -6.20 7.09
CA PRO A 243 8.46 -5.42 7.52
C PRO A 243 7.19 -6.27 7.41
N LEU A 244 6.37 -6.31 8.47
CA LEU A 244 5.06 -6.91 8.41
C LEU A 244 4.17 -6.07 7.51
N LEU A 245 3.64 -6.65 6.44
CA LEU A 245 2.73 -6.01 5.51
C LEU A 245 1.38 -6.72 5.54
N TRP A 246 0.32 -5.99 5.20
CA TRP A 246 -1.03 -6.50 5.24
C TRP A 246 -1.79 -6.20 3.95
N ALA A 247 -2.62 -7.15 3.53
CA ALA A 247 -3.69 -6.92 2.58
C ALA A 247 -5.03 -7.25 3.25
N ARG A 248 -6.04 -6.41 3.06
CA ARG A 248 -7.34 -6.57 3.69
C ARG A 248 -8.42 -6.86 2.66
N GLU A 249 -9.14 -7.96 2.86
CA GLU A 249 -10.34 -8.23 2.10
C GLU A 249 -11.48 -7.29 2.56
N ARG A 250 -12.13 -6.61 1.62
CA ARG A 250 -13.08 -5.53 1.94
C ARG A 250 -14.38 -5.99 2.58
N GLN A 251 -14.89 -7.16 2.17
CA GLN A 251 -16.22 -7.63 2.60
C GLN A 251 -16.18 -8.27 3.99
N THR A 252 -15.24 -9.16 4.21
CA THR A 252 -15.12 -9.92 5.46
C THR A 252 -14.17 -9.29 6.46
N GLY A 253 -13.27 -8.42 6.00
CA GLY A 253 -12.20 -7.87 6.82
C GLY A 253 -11.07 -8.86 7.12
N LEU A 254 -11.04 -10.02 6.43
CA LEU A 254 -9.95 -10.97 6.53
C LEU A 254 -8.64 -10.31 6.11
N LEU A 255 -7.60 -10.50 6.91
CA LEU A 255 -6.28 -9.97 6.65
C LEU A 255 -5.38 -11.05 6.07
N TYR A 256 -4.51 -10.66 5.15
CA TYR A 256 -3.45 -11.50 4.61
C TYR A 256 -2.10 -10.86 4.90
N THR A 257 -1.12 -11.69 5.21
CA THR A 257 0.25 -11.27 5.49
C THR A 257 1.22 -12.37 5.11
N ALA A 258 2.52 -12.08 5.22
CA ALA A 258 3.58 -13.05 4.96
C ALA A 258 4.69 -12.93 5.99
N ASP A 259 5.37 -14.04 6.25
CA ASP A 259 6.61 -14.06 7.01
C ASP A 259 7.82 -13.63 6.16
N GLY A 260 8.97 -13.44 6.77
CA GLY A 260 10.22 -13.06 6.10
C GLY A 260 10.78 -14.09 5.12
N GLU A 261 10.24 -15.30 5.08
CA GLU A 261 10.60 -16.36 4.15
C GLU A 261 9.61 -16.53 2.98
N GLY A 262 8.60 -15.65 2.90
CA GLY A 262 7.59 -15.66 1.83
C GLY A 262 6.43 -16.62 2.06
N GLY A 263 6.29 -17.17 3.25
CA GLY A 263 5.11 -17.95 3.64
C GLY A 263 3.90 -17.04 3.82
N LEU A 264 2.81 -17.32 3.10
CA LEU A 264 1.57 -16.55 3.19
C LEU A 264 0.64 -17.12 4.25
N PHE A 265 -0.05 -16.22 4.97
CA PHE A 265 -1.02 -16.54 6.00
C PHE A 265 -2.24 -15.62 5.89
N SER A 266 -3.40 -16.10 6.33
CA SER A 266 -4.52 -15.22 6.65
C SER A 266 -4.70 -15.10 8.15
N PHE A 267 -5.26 -13.97 8.58
CA PHE A 267 -5.56 -13.68 9.98
C PHE A 267 -7.00 -13.20 10.13
N ASP A 268 -7.71 -13.85 11.03
CA ASP A 268 -9.06 -13.51 11.45
C ASP A 268 -9.04 -13.29 12.97
N GLU A 269 -9.60 -12.18 13.44
CA GLU A 269 -9.55 -11.81 14.86
C GLU A 269 -10.17 -12.86 15.79
N GLY A 270 -11.24 -13.55 15.34
CA GLY A 270 -11.90 -14.58 16.12
C GLY A 270 -11.25 -15.96 16.07
N LYS A 271 -10.48 -16.25 15.00
CA LYS A 271 -9.89 -17.57 14.74
C LYS A 271 -8.37 -17.59 14.85
N GLY A 272 -7.73 -16.41 14.85
CA GLY A 272 -6.27 -16.29 14.76
C GLY A 272 -5.74 -16.51 13.35
N PHE A 273 -4.49 -16.94 13.24
CA PHE A 273 -3.84 -17.22 11.97
C PHE A 273 -4.27 -18.55 11.36
N SER A 274 -4.32 -18.58 10.03
CA SER A 274 -4.48 -19.84 9.29
C SER A 274 -3.21 -20.70 9.36
N ARG A 275 -3.31 -21.93 8.88
CA ARG A 275 -2.13 -22.68 8.42
C ARG A 275 -1.51 -21.94 7.24
N PRO A 276 -0.23 -22.23 6.90
CA PRO A 276 0.39 -21.62 5.72
C PRO A 276 -0.48 -21.86 4.47
N LEU A 277 -0.79 -20.79 3.76
CA LEU A 277 -1.58 -20.81 2.52
C LEU A 277 -0.74 -21.20 1.30
N GLY A 278 0.57 -21.04 1.41
CA GLY A 278 1.55 -21.32 0.37
C GLY A 278 2.77 -20.42 0.54
N ARG A 279 3.66 -20.45 -0.43
CA ARG A 279 4.89 -19.65 -0.42
C ARG A 279 5.08 -18.94 -1.75
N THR A 280 5.54 -17.69 -1.70
CA THR A 280 5.93 -16.91 -2.88
C THR A 280 7.24 -17.40 -3.48
N ALA A 281 7.45 -17.10 -4.76
CA ALA A 281 8.65 -17.54 -5.49
C ALA A 281 9.93 -16.85 -4.99
N LEU A 282 9.80 -15.63 -4.51
CA LEU A 282 10.91 -14.82 -3.98
C LEU A 282 10.53 -14.26 -2.61
N LYS A 283 11.52 -13.73 -1.90
CA LYS A 283 11.40 -13.03 -0.62
C LYS A 283 12.27 -11.78 -0.58
N PRO A 284 11.90 -10.76 0.23
CA PRO A 284 10.69 -10.68 1.05
C PRO A 284 9.42 -10.53 0.21
N VAL A 285 8.25 -10.68 0.85
CA VAL A 285 6.99 -10.29 0.24
C VAL A 285 6.84 -8.78 0.39
N GLY A 286 6.49 -8.12 -0.70
CA GLY A 286 6.23 -6.69 -0.79
C GLY A 286 4.72 -6.37 -0.65
N PRO A 287 4.26 -5.24 -1.21
CA PRO A 287 2.88 -4.81 -1.08
C PRO A 287 1.91 -5.79 -1.74
N MET A 288 0.75 -5.92 -1.11
CA MET A 288 -0.32 -6.82 -1.52
C MET A 288 -1.67 -6.13 -1.44
N ALA A 289 -2.61 -6.52 -2.30
CA ALA A 289 -4.01 -6.11 -2.21
C ALA A 289 -4.95 -7.25 -2.58
N VAL A 290 -6.20 -7.14 -2.14
CA VAL A 290 -7.22 -8.18 -2.35
C VAL A 290 -8.26 -7.68 -3.33
N THR A 291 -8.52 -8.42 -4.39
CA THR A 291 -9.55 -8.13 -5.38
C THR A 291 -10.96 -8.45 -4.86
N PHE A 292 -12.00 -7.96 -5.54
CA PHE A 292 -13.39 -8.24 -5.12
C PHE A 292 -13.80 -9.71 -5.21
N ASP A 293 -13.08 -10.52 -5.97
CA ASP A 293 -13.28 -11.97 -6.01
C ASP A 293 -12.46 -12.74 -4.96
N GLY A 294 -11.78 -12.00 -4.05
CA GLY A 294 -11.05 -12.54 -2.92
C GLY A 294 -9.64 -13.05 -3.22
N ARG A 295 -9.15 -12.91 -4.46
CA ARG A 295 -7.76 -13.24 -4.79
C ARG A 295 -6.82 -12.17 -4.24
N VAL A 296 -5.68 -12.61 -3.74
CA VAL A 296 -4.61 -11.72 -3.25
C VAL A 296 -3.55 -11.62 -4.32
N PHE A 297 -3.25 -10.41 -4.76
CA PHE A 297 -2.14 -10.13 -5.65
C PHE A 297 -1.11 -9.27 -4.92
N GLY A 298 0.16 -9.52 -5.21
CA GLY A 298 1.25 -8.76 -4.60
C GLY A 298 2.56 -9.01 -5.31
N PHE A 299 3.59 -8.34 -4.81
CA PHE A 299 4.95 -8.47 -5.30
C PHE A 299 5.85 -9.15 -4.29
N CYS A 300 6.89 -9.82 -4.74
CA CYS A 300 7.90 -10.46 -3.91
C CYS A 300 9.29 -10.34 -4.54
N GLY A 301 10.31 -10.23 -3.71
CA GLY A 301 11.70 -10.05 -4.09
C GLY A 301 12.26 -8.67 -3.77
N PRO A 302 13.60 -8.54 -3.65
CA PRO A 302 14.24 -7.27 -3.26
C PRO A 302 14.37 -6.28 -4.42
N GLU A 303 14.58 -6.79 -5.64
CA GLU A 303 14.72 -6.01 -6.87
C GLU A 303 14.11 -6.80 -8.02
N LEU A 304 13.63 -6.10 -9.05
CA LEU A 304 12.89 -6.71 -10.14
C LEU A 304 11.82 -7.67 -9.61
N ALA A 305 10.96 -7.11 -8.75
CA ALA A 305 9.99 -7.87 -7.98
C ALA A 305 9.06 -8.67 -8.89
N LYS A 306 8.74 -9.88 -8.46
CA LYS A 306 7.82 -10.77 -9.18
C LYS A 306 6.43 -10.68 -8.60
N MET A 307 5.46 -10.59 -9.49
CA MET A 307 4.05 -10.62 -9.11
C MET A 307 3.63 -12.04 -8.77
N PHE A 308 2.85 -12.19 -7.73
CA PHE A 308 2.21 -13.45 -7.36
C PHE A 308 0.69 -13.27 -7.21
N CYS A 309 -0.02 -14.38 -7.27
CA CYS A 309 -1.44 -14.45 -6.95
C CYS A 309 -1.70 -15.61 -5.99
N TYR A 310 -2.37 -15.35 -4.87
CA TYR A 310 -3.02 -16.40 -4.09
C TYR A 310 -4.50 -16.45 -4.46
N ASP A 311 -4.95 -17.63 -4.90
CA ASP A 311 -6.34 -17.91 -5.23
C ASP A 311 -6.97 -18.75 -4.10
N PRO A 312 -7.83 -18.17 -3.24
CA PRO A 312 -8.45 -18.92 -2.15
C PRO A 312 -9.36 -20.06 -2.61
N ALA A 313 -9.93 -19.96 -3.81
CA ALA A 313 -10.78 -21.03 -4.36
C ALA A 313 -9.95 -22.25 -4.81
N ALA A 314 -8.74 -22.01 -5.31
CA ALA A 314 -7.79 -23.06 -5.69
C ALA A 314 -6.89 -23.50 -4.51
N GLY A 315 -6.79 -22.67 -3.45
CA GLY A 315 -5.86 -22.88 -2.35
C GLY A 315 -4.38 -22.84 -2.78
N GLN A 316 -4.05 -22.03 -3.79
CA GLN A 316 -2.74 -22.06 -4.43
C GLN A 316 -2.13 -20.68 -4.60
N VAL A 317 -0.81 -20.59 -4.38
CA VAL A 317 0.02 -19.44 -4.74
C VAL A 317 0.66 -19.68 -6.10
N SER A 318 0.45 -18.75 -7.03
CA SER A 318 1.02 -18.79 -8.37
C SER A 318 2.02 -17.65 -8.56
N ASN A 319 3.17 -17.94 -9.18
CA ASN A 319 4.09 -16.91 -9.65
C ASN A 319 3.62 -16.39 -11.02
N LEU A 320 3.42 -15.09 -11.13
CA LEU A 320 2.96 -14.43 -12.35
C LEU A 320 4.09 -13.76 -13.15
N GLY A 321 5.30 -13.74 -12.60
CA GLY A 321 6.45 -13.15 -13.27
C GLY A 321 6.66 -11.67 -12.98
N VAL A 322 7.55 -11.05 -13.75
CA VAL A 322 7.91 -9.63 -13.62
C VAL A 322 6.80 -8.76 -14.17
N ALA A 323 6.47 -7.66 -13.49
CA ALA A 323 5.48 -6.69 -13.95
C ALA A 323 5.94 -6.02 -15.25
N LEU A 324 5.08 -6.03 -16.26
CA LEU A 324 5.32 -5.43 -17.55
C LEU A 324 4.11 -4.60 -17.98
N SER A 325 4.32 -3.31 -18.24
CA SER A 325 3.28 -2.43 -18.77
C SER A 325 2.96 -2.77 -20.22
N VAL A 326 1.67 -2.86 -20.54
CA VAL A 326 1.21 -3.08 -21.93
C VAL A 326 1.26 -1.82 -22.78
N ILE A 327 1.42 -0.64 -22.17
CA ILE A 327 1.42 0.64 -22.86
C ILE A 327 2.85 1.15 -23.03
N GLU A 328 3.51 1.63 -22.06
CA GLU A 328 4.80 2.32 -22.13
C GLU A 328 5.97 1.47 -22.67
N HIS A 329 6.02 1.22 -23.97
CA HIS A 329 7.14 0.55 -24.65
C HIS A 329 7.70 -0.67 -23.90
N ARG A 330 6.83 -1.43 -23.20
CA ARG A 330 7.18 -2.58 -22.37
C ARG A 330 8.08 -2.23 -21.16
N ARG A 331 7.78 -1.11 -20.49
CA ARG A 331 8.38 -0.83 -19.20
C ARG A 331 8.09 -1.98 -18.23
N TYR A 332 9.07 -2.35 -17.44
CA TYR A 332 8.92 -3.31 -16.34
C TYR A 332 9.16 -2.62 -15.00
N GLY A 333 8.40 -3.03 -13.97
CA GLY A 333 8.49 -2.50 -12.62
C GLY A 333 9.60 -3.19 -11.82
N TYR A 334 10.31 -2.42 -10.99
CA TYR A 334 11.42 -2.92 -10.20
C TYR A 334 11.04 -3.22 -8.76
N VAL A 335 10.66 -2.20 -8.00
CA VAL A 335 10.36 -2.26 -6.57
C VAL A 335 9.05 -1.55 -6.32
N PHE A 336 8.24 -2.11 -5.44
CA PHE A 336 6.93 -1.56 -5.09
C PHE A 336 6.86 -1.26 -3.60
N GLY A 337 6.34 -0.09 -3.25
CA GLY A 337 6.26 0.40 -1.87
C GLY A 337 4.93 0.17 -1.21
N ASP A 338 3.83 0.32 -1.96
CA ASP A 338 2.49 0.14 -1.42
C ASP A 338 1.49 -0.37 -2.47
N ALA A 339 0.31 -0.82 -2.00
CA ALA A 339 -0.76 -1.30 -2.87
C ALA A 339 -2.13 -1.01 -2.27
N VAL A 340 -3.08 -0.66 -3.14
CA VAL A 340 -4.47 -0.42 -2.77
C VAL A 340 -5.42 -1.01 -3.80
N THR A 341 -6.61 -1.42 -3.37
CA THR A 341 -7.68 -1.86 -4.28
C THR A 341 -8.54 -0.67 -4.67
N GLY A 342 -8.61 -0.39 -5.95
CA GLY A 342 -9.44 0.67 -6.49
C GLY A 342 -10.95 0.35 -6.44
N ARG A 343 -11.75 1.32 -6.88
CA ARG A 343 -13.21 1.25 -6.86
C ARG A 343 -13.78 0.08 -7.64
N ASP A 344 -13.20 -0.22 -8.81
CA ASP A 344 -13.70 -1.23 -9.72
C ASP A 344 -13.04 -2.61 -9.52
N GLY A 345 -12.27 -2.76 -8.44
CA GLY A 345 -11.56 -4.00 -8.11
C GLY A 345 -10.21 -4.15 -8.81
N GLN A 346 -9.76 -3.14 -9.55
CA GLN A 346 -8.38 -3.06 -10.01
C GLN A 346 -7.45 -2.87 -8.82
N ILE A 347 -6.22 -3.29 -8.95
CA ILE A 347 -5.19 -3.04 -7.94
C ILE A 347 -4.24 -1.96 -8.45
N ILE A 348 -3.94 -1.01 -7.60
CA ILE A 348 -2.97 0.03 -7.86
C ILE A 348 -1.76 -0.23 -6.97
N PHE A 349 -0.59 -0.41 -7.59
CA PHE A 349 0.70 -0.53 -6.91
C PHE A 349 1.50 0.74 -7.12
N GLY A 350 2.13 1.25 -6.08
CA GLY A 350 3.06 2.35 -6.14
C GLY A 350 4.50 1.87 -6.36
N GLU A 351 5.15 2.30 -7.43
CA GLU A 351 6.54 1.98 -7.70
C GLU A 351 7.45 2.83 -6.78
N ASN A 352 8.34 2.17 -6.09
CA ASN A 352 9.23 2.79 -5.09
C ASN A 352 10.65 2.92 -5.65
N ASP A 353 10.76 3.66 -6.74
CA ASP A 353 12.03 4.03 -7.38
C ASP A 353 11.98 5.45 -7.95
N ASN A 354 13.08 5.91 -8.52
CA ASN A 354 13.13 7.16 -9.29
C ASN A 354 12.21 7.04 -10.51
N LEU A 355 11.47 8.09 -10.85
CA LEU A 355 10.43 8.07 -11.87
C LEU A 355 9.26 7.14 -11.52
N GLY A 356 8.90 7.08 -10.25
CA GLY A 356 7.83 6.22 -9.73
C GLY A 356 6.55 6.29 -10.56
N HIS A 357 5.92 5.13 -10.74
CA HIS A 357 4.68 4.99 -11.48
C HIS A 357 3.61 4.39 -10.59
N LEU A 358 2.37 4.71 -10.91
CA LEU A 358 1.22 3.95 -10.44
C LEU A 358 0.95 2.81 -11.43
N TRP A 359 1.08 1.58 -10.96
CA TRP A 359 0.86 0.39 -11.75
C TRP A 359 -0.54 -0.14 -11.53
N LEU A 360 -1.41 0.04 -12.52
CA LEU A 360 -2.81 -0.40 -12.49
C LEU A 360 -2.88 -1.81 -13.04
N TYR A 361 -3.29 -2.75 -12.19
CA TYR A 361 -3.54 -4.13 -12.57
C TYR A 361 -5.04 -4.40 -12.63
N PHE A 362 -5.50 -4.85 -13.78
CA PHE A 362 -6.89 -5.23 -14.06
C PHE A 362 -6.96 -6.75 -14.14
N PRO A 363 -7.25 -7.46 -13.03
CA PRO A 363 -7.34 -8.92 -13.04
C PRO A 363 -8.53 -9.38 -13.87
N LYS A 364 -8.38 -10.48 -14.61
CA LYS A 364 -9.50 -11.14 -15.27
C LYS A 364 -10.50 -11.58 -14.21
N ILE A 365 -11.76 -11.21 -14.41
CA ILE A 365 -12.84 -11.65 -13.53
C ILE A 365 -13.01 -13.15 -13.73
N LYS A 366 -12.83 -13.93 -12.68
CA LYS A 366 -13.23 -15.33 -12.65
C LYS A 366 -14.72 -15.36 -12.33
N SER A 367 -15.55 -15.89 -13.23
CA SER A 367 -16.97 -16.10 -12.95
C SER A 367 -17.09 -16.95 -11.68
N ALA A 368 -17.78 -16.40 -10.67
CA ALA A 368 -18.08 -17.14 -9.47
C ALA A 368 -18.91 -18.39 -9.87
N GLY A 369 -18.36 -19.56 -9.59
CA GLY A 369 -19.18 -20.76 -9.57
C GLY A 369 -20.39 -20.49 -8.66
N GLN A 370 -21.54 -21.03 -9.03
CA GLN A 370 -22.83 -20.84 -8.37
C GLN A 370 -22.70 -20.73 -6.84
N GLY A 371 -22.97 -19.56 -6.26
CA GLY A 371 -22.96 -19.37 -4.81
C GLY A 371 -22.56 -17.99 -4.29
N ARG A 372 -22.32 -16.96 -5.14
CA ARG A 372 -22.11 -15.60 -4.65
C ARG A 372 -23.43 -14.85 -4.53
N PRO A 373 -23.64 -14.08 -3.44
CA PRO A 373 -24.76 -13.15 -3.37
C PRO A 373 -24.61 -12.08 -4.45
N ASP A 374 -25.74 -11.74 -5.06
CA ASP A 374 -25.84 -10.77 -6.14
C ASP A 374 -25.14 -9.46 -5.79
N ARG A 375 -24.37 -8.94 -6.73
CA ARG A 375 -23.83 -7.58 -6.66
C ARG A 375 -24.97 -6.59 -6.44
N PRO A 376 -24.82 -5.58 -5.55
CA PRO A 376 -25.75 -4.46 -5.58
C PRO A 376 -25.71 -3.81 -6.97
N PRO A 377 -26.85 -3.42 -7.53
CA PRO A 377 -26.91 -2.79 -8.84
C PRO A 377 -26.07 -1.50 -8.82
N HIS A 378 -25.23 -1.34 -9.85
CA HIS A 378 -24.51 -0.11 -10.07
C HIS A 378 -25.53 1.02 -10.24
N VAL A 379 -25.52 1.97 -9.32
CA VAL A 379 -26.13 3.28 -9.56
C VAL A 379 -25.13 4.04 -10.41
N LEU A 380 -25.54 4.29 -11.67
CA LEU A 380 -24.83 5.17 -12.60
C LEU A 380 -24.85 6.60 -12.09
#